data_3ef4f041aa27c02901ed64925d975d31
#
_entry.id   3ef4f041aa27c02901ed64925d975d31
#
_cell.length_a   1.000
_cell.length_b   1.000
_cell.length_c   1.000
_cell.angle_alpha   90.00
_cell.angle_beta   90.00
_cell.angle_gamma   90.00
#
_symmetry.space_group_name_H-M   'P 1'
#
loop_
_entity.id
_entity.type
_entity.pdbx_description
1 polymer ?
#
loop_
_entity_poly.entity_id
_entity_poly.type
_entity_poly.pdbx_seq_one_letter_code
_entity_poly.pdbx_strand_id
1 'polypeptide(L)'
;MTNSVSENIISEELKQVRTEALDHTASAIRSIRRQRQLTIEEGIEGIGEIDTAESSAEDAMFFLAAASALDDDDQLKDILKSYELEKG
;
A
#
# COMPACT_ATOMS: atom_id res chain seq x y z
N MET A 1 2.02 35.38 -0.05
CA MET A 1 2.60 35.05 -0.05
C MET A 1 2.89 33.99 0.34
N THR A 2 3.20 33.67 0.70
CA THR A 2 3.54 32.57 1.38
C THR A 2 2.48 31.56 1.51
N ASN A 3 1.29 31.86 1.22
CA ASN A 3 0.23 30.90 1.35
C ASN A 3 0.40 29.72 0.44
N SER A 4 0.87 29.94 -0.76
CA SER A 4 1.06 28.82 -1.67
C SER A 4 2.12 27.89 -1.12
N VAL A 5 3.13 28.44 -0.47
CA VAL A 5 4.14 27.61 0.15
C VAL A 5 3.54 26.81 1.29
N SER A 6 2.72 27.46 2.11
CA SER A 6 2.07 26.78 3.22
C SER A 6 1.17 25.67 2.75
N GLU A 7 0.46 25.89 1.66
CA GLU A 7 -0.46 24.90 1.15
C GLU A 7 0.24 23.65 0.68
N ASN A 8 1.50 23.80 0.28
CA ASN A 8 2.25 22.66 -0.24
C ASN A 8 3.09 21.97 0.82
N ILE A 9 3.09 22.52 2.03
CA ILE A 9 3.87 21.95 3.10
C ILE A 9 3.04 20.92 3.83
N ILE A 10 3.51 19.70 3.81
CA ILE A 10 2.89 18.61 4.52
C ILE A 10 3.70 18.41 5.79
N SER A 11 3.01 18.22 6.91
CA SER A 11 3.70 18.02 8.18
C SER A 11 4.54 16.74 8.12
N GLU A 12 5.61 16.73 8.87
CA GLU A 12 6.44 15.54 8.97
C GLU A 12 5.66 14.37 9.52
N GLU A 13 4.76 14.65 10.45
CA GLU A 13 3.94 13.59 11.00
C GLU A 13 3.06 12.97 9.92
N LEU A 14 2.45 13.77 9.07
CA LEU A 14 1.61 13.25 8.01
C LEU A 14 2.42 12.40 7.04
N LYS A 15 3.62 12.86 6.67
CA LYS A 15 4.48 12.09 5.78
C LYS A 15 4.83 10.75 6.41
N GLN A 16 5.16 10.76 7.69
CA GLN A 16 5.53 9.54 8.38
C GLN A 16 4.36 8.55 8.43
N VAL A 17 3.18 9.05 8.76
CA VAL A 17 2.00 8.19 8.84
C VAL A 17 1.64 7.63 7.47
N ARG A 18 1.76 8.42 6.41
CA ARG A 18 1.53 7.93 5.06
C ARG A 18 2.47 6.79 4.71
N THR A 19 3.75 6.97 5.01
CA THR A 19 4.75 5.94 4.73
C THR A 19 4.45 4.68 5.52
N GLU A 20 4.11 4.83 6.78
CA GLU A 20 3.78 3.69 7.63
C GLU A 20 2.55 2.95 7.10
N ALA A 21 1.54 3.69 6.67
CA ALA A 21 0.33 3.07 6.15
C ALA A 21 0.63 2.23 4.90
N LEU A 22 1.46 2.75 4.01
CA LEU A 22 1.83 1.99 2.82
C LEU A 22 2.70 0.79 3.18
N ASP A 23 3.64 0.96 4.09
CA ASP A 23 4.50 -0.13 4.51
C ASP A 23 3.71 -1.24 5.18
N HIS A 24 2.78 -0.88 6.05
CA HIS A 24 1.95 -1.88 6.73
C HIS A 24 1.05 -2.60 5.72
N THR A 25 0.50 -1.85 4.76
CA THR A 25 -0.35 -2.45 3.74
C THR A 25 0.45 -3.41 2.87
N ALA A 26 1.65 -3.02 2.45
CA ALA A 26 2.51 -3.89 1.66
C ALA A 26 2.87 -5.15 2.44
N SER A 27 3.17 -4.98 3.73
CA SER A 27 3.50 -6.11 4.59
C SER A 27 2.31 -7.05 4.72
N ALA A 28 1.11 -6.48 4.85
CA ALA A 28 -0.11 -7.28 4.93
C ALA A 28 -0.32 -8.08 3.64
N ILE A 29 -0.08 -7.46 2.50
CA ILE A 29 -0.23 -8.16 1.23
C ILE A 29 0.72 -9.35 1.16
N ARG A 30 1.97 -9.16 1.57
CA ARG A 30 2.94 -10.26 1.57
C ARG A 30 2.49 -11.38 2.51
N SER A 31 1.94 -11.04 3.65
CA SER A 31 1.45 -12.02 4.60
C SER A 31 0.23 -12.77 4.05
N ILE A 32 -0.64 -12.06 3.36
CA ILE A 32 -1.82 -12.69 2.75
C ILE A 32 -1.38 -13.68 1.68
N ARG A 33 -0.40 -13.31 0.87
CA ARG A 33 0.13 -14.21 -0.16
C ARG A 33 0.77 -15.45 0.46
N ARG A 34 1.48 -15.25 1.56
CA ARG A 34 2.06 -16.38 2.28
C ARG A 34 0.98 -17.29 2.82
N GLN A 35 -0.07 -16.72 3.39
CA GLN A 35 -1.18 -17.49 3.91
C GLN A 35 -1.83 -18.32 2.80
N ARG A 36 -2.03 -17.69 1.63
CA ARG A 36 -2.62 -18.41 0.50
C ARG A 36 -1.75 -19.60 0.11
N GLN A 37 -0.44 -19.39 0.04
CA GLN A 37 0.46 -20.47 -0.32
C GLN A 37 0.36 -21.63 0.65
N LEU A 38 0.37 -21.36 1.94
CA LEU A 38 0.28 -22.39 2.95
C LEU A 38 -1.08 -23.09 2.93
N THR A 39 -2.13 -22.33 2.68
CA THR A 39 -3.48 -22.88 2.60
C THR A 39 -3.57 -23.87 1.46
N ILE A 40 -2.97 -23.55 0.31
CA ILE A 40 -2.94 -24.46 -0.82
C ILE A 40 -2.13 -25.69 -0.49
N GLU A 41 -0.94 -25.52 0.09
CA GLU A 41 -0.06 -26.65 0.41
C GLU A 41 -0.67 -27.59 1.41
N GLU A 42 -1.45 -27.07 2.35
CA GLU A 42 -2.06 -27.91 3.39
C GLU A 42 -3.44 -28.42 3.00
N GLY A 43 -3.94 -28.00 1.82
CA GLY A 43 -5.22 -28.48 1.33
C GLY A 43 -6.42 -27.99 2.12
N ILE A 44 -6.31 -26.80 2.69
CA ILE A 44 -7.37 -26.20 3.49
C ILE A 44 -8.25 -25.33 2.61
N GLU A 45 -9.52 -25.24 2.93
CA GLU A 45 -10.45 -24.41 2.19
C GLU A 45 -10.27 -22.95 2.58
N GLY A 46 -10.79 -22.06 1.72
CA GLY A 46 -10.75 -20.64 2.04
C GLY A 46 -9.96 -19.79 1.05
N ILE A 47 -9.53 -20.39 -0.06
CA ILE A 47 -8.72 -19.66 -1.05
C ILE A 47 -9.51 -18.46 -1.62
N GLY A 48 -10.81 -18.63 -1.85
CA GLY A 48 -11.60 -17.52 -2.41
C GLY A 48 -11.63 -16.32 -1.47
N GLU A 49 -11.77 -16.58 -0.18
CA GLU A 49 -11.77 -15.49 0.80
C GLU A 49 -10.41 -14.82 0.89
N ILE A 50 -9.34 -15.62 0.80
CA ILE A 50 -7.99 -15.08 0.84
C ILE A 50 -7.72 -14.23 -0.41
N ASP A 51 -8.17 -14.68 -1.57
CA ASP A 51 -8.03 -13.90 -2.80
C ASP A 51 -8.78 -12.58 -2.70
N THR A 52 -9.96 -12.59 -2.11
CA THR A 52 -10.72 -11.36 -1.90
C THR A 52 -9.96 -10.41 -0.97
N ALA A 53 -9.38 -10.94 0.09
CA ALA A 53 -8.60 -10.12 1.00
C ALA A 53 -7.39 -9.51 0.31
N GLU A 54 -6.72 -10.28 -0.52
CA GLU A 54 -5.56 -9.76 -1.25
C GLU A 54 -5.96 -8.64 -2.19
N SER A 55 -7.04 -8.82 -2.94
CA SER A 55 -7.53 -7.79 -3.86
C SER A 55 -7.88 -6.51 -3.11
N SER A 56 -8.55 -6.65 -1.97
CA SER A 56 -8.94 -5.48 -1.18
C SER A 56 -7.71 -4.74 -0.66
N ALA A 57 -6.69 -5.48 -0.22
CA ALA A 57 -5.48 -4.87 0.28
C ALA A 57 -4.71 -4.17 -0.84
N GLU A 58 -4.69 -4.76 -2.03
CA GLU A 58 -4.06 -4.13 -3.19
C GLU A 58 -4.77 -2.83 -3.56
N ASP A 59 -6.11 -2.84 -3.53
CA ASP A 59 -6.87 -1.63 -3.80
C ASP A 59 -6.57 -0.56 -2.76
N ALA A 60 -6.49 -0.94 -1.49
CA ALA A 60 -6.17 -0.01 -0.43
C ALA A 60 -4.80 0.64 -0.66
N MET A 61 -3.82 -0.16 -1.05
CA MET A 61 -2.49 0.37 -1.32
C MET A 61 -2.51 1.35 -2.49
N PHE A 62 -3.24 1.00 -3.54
CA PHE A 62 -3.36 1.87 -4.70
C PHE A 62 -3.96 3.22 -4.32
N PHE A 63 -5.05 3.21 -3.54
CA PHE A 63 -5.71 4.45 -3.16
C PHE A 63 -4.85 5.28 -2.22
N LEU A 64 -4.13 4.64 -1.31
CA LEU A 64 -3.23 5.37 -0.42
C LEU A 64 -2.13 6.07 -1.21
N ALA A 65 -1.55 5.36 -2.18
CA ALA A 65 -0.50 5.95 -3.00
C ALA A 65 -1.05 7.06 -3.89
N ALA A 66 -2.25 6.86 -4.43
CA ALA A 66 -2.87 7.88 -5.26
C ALA A 66 -3.14 9.16 -4.47
N ALA A 67 -3.62 9.01 -3.24
CA ALA A 67 -3.85 10.18 -2.39
C ALA A 67 -2.56 10.93 -2.12
N SER A 68 -1.48 10.20 -1.89
CA SER A 68 -0.18 10.81 -1.64
C SER A 68 0.40 11.48 -2.89
N ALA A 69 0.13 10.91 -4.04
CA ALA A 69 0.64 11.45 -5.30
C ALA A 69 0.05 12.82 -5.60
N LEU A 70 -1.13 13.11 -5.07
CA LEU A 70 -1.73 14.43 -5.24
C LEU A 70 -0.88 15.53 -4.59
N ASP A 71 -0.08 15.15 -3.60
CA ASP A 71 0.81 16.08 -2.93
C ASP A 71 2.24 16.00 -3.46
N ASP A 72 2.42 15.27 -4.55
CA ASP A 72 3.72 15.16 -5.20
C ASP A 72 4.79 14.56 -4.29
N ASP A 73 4.42 13.54 -3.54
CA ASP A 73 5.33 12.87 -2.64
C ASP A 73 6.07 11.78 -3.41
N ASP A 74 7.30 12.09 -3.83
CA ASP A 74 8.07 11.18 -4.66
C ASP A 74 8.43 9.89 -3.96
N GLN A 75 8.64 9.95 -2.65
CA GLN A 75 8.98 8.75 -1.89
C GLN A 75 7.86 7.71 -1.97
N LEU A 76 6.64 8.19 -1.85
CA LEU A 76 5.49 7.28 -1.91
C LEU A 76 5.25 6.78 -3.33
N LYS A 77 5.56 7.61 -4.32
CA LYS A 77 5.51 7.15 -5.71
C LYS A 77 6.50 6.03 -5.95
N ASP A 78 7.68 6.13 -5.37
CA ASP A 78 8.69 5.08 -5.51
C ASP A 78 8.23 3.78 -4.86
N ILE A 79 7.60 3.87 -3.70
CA ILE A 79 7.07 2.69 -3.02
C ILE A 79 6.02 2.01 -3.89
N LEU A 80 5.12 2.80 -4.45
CA LEU A 80 4.08 2.26 -5.33
C LEU A 80 4.69 1.59 -6.55
N LYS A 81 5.69 2.23 -7.13
CA LYS A 81 6.35 1.70 -8.31
C LYS A 81 7.01 0.36 -8.01
N SER A 82 7.68 0.26 -6.87
CA SER A 82 8.29 -1.00 -6.46
C SER A 82 7.25 -2.08 -6.28
N TYR A 83 6.11 -1.73 -5.69
CA TYR A 83 5.05 -2.68 -5.50
C TYR A 83 4.49 -3.17 -6.83
N GLU A 84 4.32 -2.28 -7.79
CA GLU A 84 3.82 -2.67 -9.11
C GLU A 84 4.78 -3.62 -9.81
N LEU A 85 6.08 -3.39 -9.66
CA LEU A 85 7.06 -4.28 -10.24
C LEU A 85 7.00 -5.67 -9.62
N GLU A 86 6.82 -5.74 -8.32
CA GLU A 86 6.68 -7.03 -7.65
C GLU A 86 5.43 -7.76 -8.11
N LYS A 87 4.37 -7.02 -8.31
CA LYS A 87 3.10 -7.61 -8.73
C LYS A 87 3.18 -8.13 -10.15
N GLY A 88 3.87 -7.37 -10.99
CA GLY A 88 3.98 -7.69 -12.40
C GLY A 88 4.73 -8.95 -12.63
#